data_0b07da6d1964deba4794e20ac3c461df
#
_entry.id   0b07da6d1964deba4794e20ac3c461df
#
_cell.length_a   1.000
_cell.length_b   1.000
_cell.length_c   1.000
_cell.angle_alpha   90.00
_cell.angle_beta   90.00
_cell.angle_gamma   90.00
#
_symmetry.space_group_name_H-M   'P 1'
#
loop_
_entity.id
_entity.type
_entity.pdbx_description
1 polymer ?
#
loop_
_entity_poly.entity_id
_entity_poly.type
_entity_poly.pdbx_seq_one_letter_code
_entity_poly.pdbx_strand_id
1 'polypeptide(L)'
;MKSNILISVVIAAYNVVEYLHEAIDSVISQWDDDWELIIINDGSTDGTTSLLKDYEVRLNSNRFVVINQGNSGIARVRDIGISVARGEYLAFLDGDDFYIDKRLQYIKYALLDNKPDCLIIDFNYYWDDHSSVPNGRPYYGLVPKQLTFYSDEILSGVYRTAQVYPWKHIFKTSIWRRHSHPWGRTYEDVSTIPLFVSECTSFFYLPLALIQYRQRDGSIMKIKSYDNVIHLSASLSYVTNEFKDKYTQIPECIALEHSIFNLYLFTWACGDSLSNSRLNPRDLYPIFINNFHYSNLVSIDKLKKEMKRDKKTWRKFTLFYYFPSSYYLAFYLRHHFNTVYKLLNKLRNFVYKT
;
A
#
# COMPACT_ATOMS: atom_id res chain seq x y z
N MET A 1 14.14 -27.55 -22.83
CA MET A 1 13.22 -27.60 -21.67
C MET A 1 12.80 -26.17 -21.37
N LYS A 2 11.51 -25.85 -21.34
CA LYS A 2 11.09 -24.53 -20.85
C LYS A 2 11.47 -24.46 -19.37
N SER A 3 12.41 -23.59 -19.00
CA SER A 3 12.69 -23.32 -17.59
C SER A 3 11.38 -22.79 -16.98
N ASN A 4 10.84 -23.52 -16.01
CA ASN A 4 9.62 -23.09 -15.33
C ASN A 4 10.03 -21.97 -14.39
N ILE A 5 9.65 -20.74 -14.70
CA ILE A 5 9.93 -19.61 -13.83
C ILE A 5 9.06 -19.75 -12.58
N LEU A 6 9.68 -19.77 -11.41
CA LEU A 6 9.00 -19.82 -10.11
C LEU A 6 8.52 -18.43 -9.70
N ILE A 7 9.38 -17.41 -9.83
CA ILE A 7 9.09 -16.07 -9.33
C ILE A 7 9.37 -15.02 -10.41
N SER A 8 8.38 -14.17 -10.66
CA SER A 8 8.55 -12.90 -11.37
C SER A 8 8.65 -11.77 -10.34
N VAL A 9 9.76 -11.05 -10.32
CA VAL A 9 9.89 -9.78 -9.59
C VAL A 9 9.55 -8.67 -10.55
N VAL A 10 8.60 -7.80 -10.18
CA VAL A 10 8.18 -6.65 -10.99
C VAL A 10 8.58 -5.37 -10.27
N ILE A 11 9.40 -4.54 -10.92
CA ILE A 11 9.81 -3.22 -10.43
C ILE A 11 9.08 -2.13 -11.22
N ALA A 12 8.40 -1.24 -10.50
CA ALA A 12 7.85 -0.01 -11.04
C ALA A 12 8.89 1.11 -10.96
N ALA A 13 9.23 1.73 -12.09
CA ALA A 13 10.23 2.78 -12.16
C ALA A 13 9.66 4.06 -12.78
N TYR A 14 9.70 5.17 -12.03
CA TYR A 14 9.38 6.50 -12.52
C TYR A 14 10.24 7.55 -11.80
N ASN A 15 11.19 8.14 -12.52
CA ASN A 15 12.13 9.14 -11.99
C ASN A 15 12.83 8.68 -10.71
N VAL A 16 13.48 7.52 -10.77
CA VAL A 16 14.14 6.84 -9.63
C VAL A 16 15.59 6.45 -9.94
N VAL A 17 16.25 7.13 -10.87
CA VAL A 17 17.60 6.80 -11.33
C VAL A 17 18.61 6.67 -10.16
N GLU A 18 18.47 7.48 -9.11
CA GLU A 18 19.36 7.46 -7.94
C GLU A 18 19.28 6.16 -7.12
N TYR A 19 18.13 5.47 -7.16
CA TYR A 19 17.87 4.30 -6.32
C TYR A 19 17.75 3.01 -7.12
N LEU A 20 17.34 3.10 -8.39
CA LEU A 20 16.97 1.95 -9.20
C LEU A 20 18.09 0.93 -9.37
N HIS A 21 19.36 1.38 -9.41
CA HIS A 21 20.50 0.46 -9.49
C HIS A 21 20.55 -0.47 -8.26
N GLU A 22 20.31 0.05 -7.06
CA GLU A 22 20.28 -0.74 -5.83
C GLU A 22 19.11 -1.73 -5.80
N ALA A 23 17.94 -1.29 -6.28
CA ALA A 23 16.77 -2.16 -6.43
C ALA A 23 17.07 -3.33 -7.38
N ILE A 24 17.62 -3.07 -8.56
CA ILE A 24 17.96 -4.10 -9.57
C ILE A 24 19.05 -5.03 -9.03
N ASP A 25 20.16 -4.48 -8.53
CA ASP A 25 21.31 -5.25 -8.05
C ASP A 25 20.90 -6.14 -6.85
N SER A 26 19.99 -5.69 -5.99
CA SER A 26 19.48 -6.48 -4.89
C SER A 26 18.75 -7.76 -5.33
N VAL A 27 18.18 -7.78 -6.53
CA VAL A 27 17.55 -8.96 -7.12
C VAL A 27 18.57 -9.81 -7.85
N ILE A 28 19.31 -9.22 -8.82
CA ILE A 28 20.17 -9.99 -9.73
C ILE A 28 21.38 -10.61 -9.06
N SER A 29 21.85 -10.05 -7.94
CA SER A 29 22.96 -10.63 -7.15
C SER A 29 22.56 -11.89 -6.38
N GLN A 30 21.27 -12.16 -6.24
CA GLN A 30 20.72 -13.25 -5.43
C GLN A 30 19.80 -14.20 -6.20
N TRP A 31 19.46 -13.92 -7.47
CA TRP A 31 18.49 -14.71 -8.21
C TRP A 31 19.07 -16.04 -8.71
N ASP A 32 18.19 -17.02 -8.90
CA ASP A 32 18.47 -18.31 -9.49
C ASP A 32 17.90 -18.40 -10.93
N ASP A 33 18.09 -19.55 -11.57
CA ASP A 33 17.61 -19.79 -12.94
C ASP A 33 16.10 -19.83 -13.10
N ASP A 34 15.36 -19.97 -12.01
CA ASP A 34 13.89 -19.96 -11.96
C ASP A 34 13.29 -18.60 -11.56
N TRP A 35 14.08 -17.53 -11.61
CA TRP A 35 13.65 -16.14 -11.37
C TRP A 35 13.69 -15.33 -12.66
N GLU A 36 12.79 -14.34 -12.76
CA GLU A 36 12.87 -13.27 -13.74
C GLU A 36 12.64 -11.91 -13.09
N LEU A 37 13.22 -10.89 -13.69
CA LEU A 37 13.07 -9.51 -13.28
C LEU A 37 12.44 -8.70 -14.42
N ILE A 38 11.31 -8.08 -14.14
CA ILE A 38 10.55 -7.26 -15.10
C ILE A 38 10.54 -5.84 -14.56
N ILE A 39 10.98 -4.88 -15.36
CA ILE A 39 11.00 -3.48 -15.00
C ILE A 39 10.09 -2.71 -15.95
N ILE A 40 9.13 -1.99 -15.38
CA ILE A 40 8.25 -1.10 -16.13
C ILE A 40 8.68 0.34 -15.88
N ASN A 41 9.28 0.96 -16.91
CA ASN A 41 9.64 2.37 -16.90
C ASN A 41 8.44 3.20 -17.36
N ASP A 42 7.81 3.90 -16.43
CA ASP A 42 6.58 4.65 -16.64
C ASP A 42 6.84 6.08 -17.14
N GLY A 43 7.61 6.20 -18.21
CA GLY A 43 7.87 7.48 -18.86
C GLY A 43 8.79 8.39 -18.06
N SER A 44 9.85 7.83 -17.45
CA SER A 44 10.84 8.62 -16.73
C SER A 44 11.53 9.65 -17.60
N THR A 45 11.77 10.84 -17.03
CA THR A 45 12.42 11.99 -17.67
C THR A 45 13.80 12.28 -17.12
N ASP A 46 14.26 11.50 -16.13
CA ASP A 46 15.61 11.52 -15.56
C ASP A 46 16.54 10.50 -16.29
N GLY A 47 17.64 10.09 -15.70
CA GLY A 47 18.56 9.10 -16.26
C GLY A 47 18.08 7.65 -16.24
N THR A 48 16.86 7.35 -15.74
CA THR A 48 16.34 5.98 -15.56
C THR A 48 16.38 5.16 -16.85
N THR A 49 15.95 5.74 -17.97
CA THR A 49 15.95 5.02 -19.27
C THR A 49 17.35 4.64 -19.73
N SER A 50 18.35 5.50 -19.50
CA SER A 50 19.75 5.19 -19.88
C SER A 50 20.31 4.08 -18.98
N LEU A 51 20.07 4.16 -17.68
CA LEU A 51 20.46 3.12 -16.73
C LEU A 51 19.90 1.75 -17.11
N LEU A 52 18.63 1.68 -17.49
CA LEU A 52 17.99 0.42 -17.87
C LEU A 52 18.60 -0.18 -19.15
N LYS A 53 18.94 0.65 -20.14
CA LYS A 53 19.65 0.19 -21.34
C LYS A 53 21.01 -0.42 -21.04
N ASP A 54 21.76 0.17 -20.11
CA ASP A 54 23.05 -0.38 -19.68
C ASP A 54 22.89 -1.75 -19.02
N TYR A 55 21.83 -1.96 -18.22
CA TYR A 55 21.51 -3.26 -17.65
C TYR A 55 21.08 -4.28 -18.70
N GLU A 56 20.25 -3.91 -19.69
CA GLU A 56 19.86 -4.79 -20.80
C GLU A 56 21.08 -5.31 -21.57
N VAL A 57 22.03 -4.42 -21.89
CA VAL A 57 23.26 -4.79 -22.59
C VAL A 57 24.17 -5.68 -21.71
N ARG A 58 24.31 -5.33 -20.43
CA ARG A 58 25.19 -6.05 -19.48
C ARG A 58 24.68 -7.46 -19.21
N LEU A 59 23.38 -7.62 -18.98
CA LEU A 59 22.79 -8.91 -18.59
C LEU A 59 22.49 -9.80 -19.79
N ASN A 60 22.11 -9.23 -20.93
CA ASN A 60 21.76 -9.93 -22.18
C ASN A 60 20.95 -11.21 -21.92
N SER A 61 19.89 -11.11 -21.12
CA SER A 61 19.12 -12.26 -20.63
C SER A 61 17.64 -12.10 -20.93
N ASN A 62 17.00 -13.17 -21.38
CA ASN A 62 15.56 -13.23 -21.58
C ASN A 62 14.76 -13.28 -20.25
N ARG A 63 15.46 -13.30 -19.12
CA ARG A 63 14.88 -13.22 -17.76
C ARG A 63 14.96 -11.81 -17.18
N PHE A 64 15.61 -10.89 -17.88
CA PHE A 64 15.62 -9.47 -17.58
C PHE A 64 14.84 -8.73 -18.66
N VAL A 65 13.68 -8.21 -18.30
CA VAL A 65 12.72 -7.61 -19.24
C VAL A 65 12.48 -6.16 -18.85
N VAL A 66 12.69 -5.25 -19.79
CA VAL A 66 12.39 -3.82 -19.61
C VAL A 66 11.25 -3.43 -20.55
N ILE A 67 10.24 -2.78 -20.01
CA ILE A 67 9.13 -2.22 -20.78
C ILE A 67 9.13 -0.70 -20.55
N ASN A 68 9.27 0.05 -21.65
CA ASN A 68 9.18 1.50 -21.62
C ASN A 68 7.81 1.94 -22.13
N GLN A 69 7.13 2.80 -21.40
CA GLN A 69 5.83 3.36 -21.75
C GLN A 69 5.74 4.85 -21.42
N GLY A 70 4.70 5.54 -21.90
CA GLY A 70 4.34 6.86 -21.40
C GLY A 70 3.76 6.79 -19.99
N ASN A 71 3.95 7.84 -19.18
CA ASN A 71 3.47 7.87 -17.79
C ASN A 71 1.96 7.60 -17.72
N SER A 72 1.60 6.54 -17.01
CA SER A 72 0.22 6.06 -16.85
C SER A 72 -0.15 5.77 -15.38
N GLY A 73 0.82 5.93 -14.48
CA GLY A 73 0.67 5.75 -13.04
C GLY A 73 0.86 4.30 -12.56
N ILE A 74 1.13 4.16 -11.26
CA ILE A 74 1.56 2.91 -10.61
C ILE A 74 0.56 1.76 -10.81
N ALA A 75 -0.74 2.03 -10.80
CA ALA A 75 -1.80 1.04 -11.01
C ALA A 75 -1.65 0.35 -12.38
N ARG A 76 -1.46 1.13 -13.45
CA ARG A 76 -1.27 0.61 -14.80
C ARG A 76 0.05 -0.13 -14.94
N VAL A 77 1.12 0.38 -14.33
CA VAL A 77 2.44 -0.26 -14.30
C VAL A 77 2.35 -1.66 -13.70
N ARG A 78 1.65 -1.82 -12.57
CA ARG A 78 1.46 -3.14 -11.95
C ARG A 78 0.67 -4.09 -12.83
N ASP A 79 -0.41 -3.63 -13.47
CA ASP A 79 -1.21 -4.47 -14.38
C ASP A 79 -0.39 -4.95 -15.58
N ILE A 80 0.46 -4.10 -16.15
CA ILE A 80 1.38 -4.50 -17.23
C ILE A 80 2.36 -5.55 -16.72
N GLY A 81 2.99 -5.33 -15.57
CA GLY A 81 3.89 -6.32 -14.96
C GLY A 81 3.22 -7.67 -14.76
N ILE A 82 1.98 -7.69 -14.22
CA ILE A 82 1.18 -8.91 -14.04
C ILE A 82 0.90 -9.60 -15.38
N SER A 83 0.60 -8.83 -16.43
CA SER A 83 0.23 -9.39 -17.75
C SER A 83 1.38 -10.12 -18.43
N VAL A 84 2.63 -9.67 -18.24
CA VAL A 84 3.83 -10.22 -18.90
C VAL A 84 4.59 -11.20 -18.01
N ALA A 85 4.30 -11.28 -16.72
CA ALA A 85 4.93 -12.20 -15.78
C ALA A 85 4.72 -13.67 -16.18
N ARG A 86 5.80 -14.46 -16.14
CA ARG A 86 5.80 -15.90 -16.48
C ARG A 86 5.92 -16.80 -15.25
N GLY A 87 6.29 -16.21 -14.09
CA GLY A 87 6.46 -16.93 -12.84
C GLY A 87 5.16 -17.48 -12.29
N GLU A 88 5.24 -18.59 -11.58
CA GLU A 88 4.12 -19.14 -10.82
C GLU A 88 3.66 -18.14 -9.75
N TYR A 89 4.63 -17.44 -9.14
CA TYR A 89 4.42 -16.37 -8.17
C TYR A 89 4.91 -15.04 -8.71
N LEU A 90 4.30 -13.95 -8.24
CA LEU A 90 4.72 -12.59 -8.56
C LEU A 90 4.91 -11.77 -7.28
N ALA A 91 6.08 -11.15 -7.19
CA ALA A 91 6.45 -10.20 -6.16
C ALA A 91 6.62 -8.81 -6.79
N PHE A 92 6.10 -7.77 -6.13
CA PHE A 92 6.41 -6.39 -6.47
C PHE A 92 7.61 -5.89 -5.67
N LEU A 93 8.32 -4.92 -6.22
CA LEU A 93 9.32 -4.11 -5.54
C LEU A 93 9.23 -2.69 -6.10
N ASP A 94 9.17 -1.68 -5.24
CA ASP A 94 9.19 -0.30 -5.69
C ASP A 94 10.63 0.10 -6.07
N GLY A 95 10.81 0.95 -7.08
CA GLY A 95 12.13 1.24 -7.65
C GLY A 95 13.08 2.03 -6.76
N ASP A 96 12.63 2.46 -5.58
CA ASP A 96 13.41 3.11 -4.53
C ASP A 96 13.67 2.19 -3.32
N ASP A 97 13.14 0.96 -3.34
CA ASP A 97 13.33 -0.06 -2.31
C ASP A 97 14.30 -1.15 -2.77
N PHE A 98 14.77 -2.00 -1.86
CA PHE A 98 15.66 -3.10 -2.22
C PHE A 98 15.54 -4.30 -1.28
N TYR A 99 15.86 -5.49 -1.81
CA TYR A 99 15.94 -6.71 -1.02
C TYR A 99 17.21 -6.74 -0.18
N ILE A 100 17.10 -7.26 1.03
CA ILE A 100 18.25 -7.48 1.91
C ILE A 100 19.09 -8.63 1.35
N ASP A 101 20.41 -8.45 1.33
CA ASP A 101 21.37 -9.44 0.83
C ASP A 101 21.18 -10.84 1.44
N LYS A 102 21.36 -11.87 0.64
CA LYS A 102 21.25 -13.31 1.00
C LYS A 102 19.90 -13.73 1.55
N ARG A 103 18.82 -13.01 1.23
CA ARG A 103 17.48 -13.31 1.77
C ARG A 103 16.46 -13.80 0.75
N LEU A 104 16.68 -13.62 -0.55
CA LEU A 104 15.72 -14.07 -1.56
C LEU A 104 15.54 -15.60 -1.56
N GLN A 105 16.57 -16.36 -1.22
CA GLN A 105 16.47 -17.82 -1.06
C GLN A 105 15.39 -18.26 -0.07
N TYR A 106 15.10 -17.47 0.99
CA TYR A 106 14.05 -17.80 1.95
C TYR A 106 12.65 -17.71 1.34
N ILE A 107 12.44 -16.78 0.38
CA ILE A 107 11.20 -16.73 -0.41
C ILE A 107 11.06 -18.04 -1.18
N LYS A 108 12.10 -18.43 -1.93
CA LYS A 108 12.11 -19.64 -2.73
C LYS A 108 11.77 -20.89 -1.90
N TYR A 109 12.46 -21.10 -0.77
CA TYR A 109 12.20 -22.24 0.11
C TYR A 109 10.76 -22.21 0.65
N ALA A 110 10.29 -21.06 1.12
CA ALA A 110 8.93 -20.95 1.64
C ALA A 110 7.88 -21.30 0.58
N LEU A 111 8.09 -20.89 -0.68
CA LEU A 111 7.16 -21.15 -1.78
C LEU A 111 7.20 -22.63 -2.20
N LEU A 112 8.38 -23.23 -2.32
CA LEU A 112 8.53 -24.64 -2.75
C LEU A 112 7.99 -25.62 -1.71
N ASP A 113 8.26 -25.36 -0.42
CA ASP A 113 7.89 -26.27 0.66
C ASP A 113 6.40 -26.19 1.01
N ASN A 114 5.80 -24.98 0.94
CA ASN A 114 4.43 -24.78 1.44
C ASN A 114 3.41 -24.52 0.33
N LYS A 115 3.81 -24.05 -0.83
CA LYS A 115 2.97 -23.73 -2.00
C LYS A 115 1.71 -22.90 -1.67
N PRO A 116 1.82 -21.85 -0.83
CA PRO A 116 0.66 -21.04 -0.43
C PRO A 116 0.10 -20.26 -1.62
N ASP A 117 -1.14 -19.80 -1.53
CA ASP A 117 -1.68 -18.87 -2.50
C ASP A 117 -1.04 -17.47 -2.32
N CYS A 118 -0.69 -17.12 -1.06
CA CYS A 118 0.01 -15.90 -0.71
C CYS A 118 1.11 -16.17 0.32
N LEU A 119 2.34 -15.81 -0.02
CA LEU A 119 3.45 -15.68 0.93
C LEU A 119 3.51 -14.23 1.41
N ILE A 120 3.53 -14.04 2.73
CA ILE A 120 3.64 -12.73 3.36
C ILE A 120 5.00 -12.61 4.03
N ILE A 121 5.68 -11.49 3.81
CA ILE A 121 7.02 -11.20 4.31
C ILE A 121 7.02 -9.97 5.20
N ASP A 122 8.11 -9.74 5.93
CA ASP A 122 8.32 -8.50 6.68
C ASP A 122 9.36 -7.61 6.01
N PHE A 123 9.52 -6.40 6.55
CA PHE A 123 10.41 -5.38 6.05
C PHE A 123 10.97 -4.51 7.17
N ASN A 124 12.02 -3.76 6.86
CA ASN A 124 12.52 -2.70 7.71
C ASN A 124 12.23 -1.35 7.06
N TYR A 125 11.98 -0.33 7.87
CA TYR A 125 12.12 1.06 7.44
C TYR A 125 13.61 1.37 7.30
N TYR A 126 13.99 2.05 6.23
CA TYR A 126 15.39 2.36 5.91
C TYR A 126 15.53 3.83 5.56
N TRP A 127 16.57 4.50 6.06
CA TRP A 127 16.84 5.93 5.84
C TRP A 127 18.17 6.13 5.13
N ASP A 128 18.37 7.32 4.54
CA ASP A 128 19.58 7.66 3.77
C ASP A 128 20.87 7.70 4.62
N ASP A 129 20.76 7.79 5.95
CA ASP A 129 21.88 7.61 6.88
C ASP A 129 22.24 6.12 7.12
N HIS A 130 21.67 5.22 6.33
CA HIS A 130 21.78 3.77 6.43
C HIS A 130 21.22 3.15 7.73
N SER A 131 20.48 3.93 8.53
CA SER A 131 19.74 3.37 9.65
C SER A 131 18.57 2.52 9.19
N SER A 132 18.28 1.44 9.92
CA SER A 132 17.24 0.49 9.59
C SER A 132 16.51 0.03 10.85
N VAL A 133 15.18 0.08 10.81
CA VAL A 133 14.32 -0.29 11.94
C VAL A 133 13.24 -1.27 11.47
N PRO A 134 13.08 -2.43 12.14
CA PRO A 134 12.03 -3.39 11.81
C PRO A 134 10.64 -2.76 11.85
N ASN A 135 9.76 -3.17 10.93
CA ASN A 135 8.36 -2.75 10.93
C ASN A 135 7.65 -3.04 12.28
N GLY A 136 8.01 -4.15 12.94
CA GLY A 136 7.51 -4.52 14.26
C GLY A 136 6.01 -4.80 14.35
N ARG A 137 5.29 -4.82 13.23
CA ARG A 137 3.85 -5.09 13.18
C ARG A 137 3.61 -6.50 12.66
N PRO A 138 3.21 -7.46 13.52
CA PRO A 138 2.87 -8.81 13.07
C PRO A 138 1.67 -8.77 12.12
N TYR A 139 1.61 -9.73 11.21
CA TYR A 139 0.43 -9.91 10.38
C TYR A 139 -0.66 -10.62 11.20
N TYR A 140 -1.80 -9.96 11.36
CA TYR A 140 -2.88 -10.46 12.20
C TYR A 140 -3.58 -11.68 11.57
N GLY A 141 -3.93 -12.65 12.40
CA GLY A 141 -4.65 -13.86 11.94
C GLY A 141 -3.75 -14.95 11.35
N LEU A 142 -2.44 -14.72 11.24
CA LEU A 142 -1.48 -15.71 10.71
C LEU A 142 -0.53 -16.21 11.79
N VAL A 143 -0.24 -17.51 11.73
CA VAL A 143 0.79 -18.13 12.57
C VAL A 143 2.12 -18.12 11.81
N PRO A 144 3.19 -17.54 12.39
CA PRO A 144 4.49 -17.48 11.75
C PRO A 144 5.05 -18.87 11.37
N LYS A 145 5.59 -19.00 10.16
CA LYS A 145 6.21 -20.21 9.61
C LYS A 145 5.27 -21.42 9.57
N GLN A 146 3.98 -21.18 9.47
CA GLN A 146 2.98 -22.23 9.37
C GLN A 146 2.04 -21.92 8.20
N LEU A 147 1.68 -22.95 7.43
CA LEU A 147 0.63 -22.83 6.42
C LEU A 147 -0.71 -22.61 7.14
N THR A 148 -1.35 -21.50 6.83
CA THR A 148 -2.62 -21.09 7.41
C THR A 148 -3.67 -21.04 6.30
N PHE A 149 -4.85 -21.61 6.55
CA PHE A 149 -5.94 -21.54 5.60
C PHE A 149 -6.77 -20.28 5.83
N TYR A 150 -7.47 -19.83 4.76
CA TYR A 150 -8.27 -18.63 4.80
C TYR A 150 -9.24 -18.62 5.98
N SER A 151 -9.34 -17.47 6.61
CA SER A 151 -10.40 -17.13 7.56
C SER A 151 -10.73 -15.64 7.41
N ASP A 152 -11.93 -15.27 7.79
CA ASP A 152 -12.36 -13.87 7.80
C ASP A 152 -11.47 -13.00 8.73
N GLU A 153 -10.80 -13.61 9.71
CA GLU A 153 -9.84 -12.93 10.58
C GLU A 153 -8.59 -12.46 9.82
N ILE A 154 -8.12 -13.21 8.81
CA ILE A 154 -6.97 -12.81 8.00
C ILE A 154 -7.31 -11.55 7.22
N LEU A 155 -8.45 -11.53 6.54
CA LEU A 155 -8.90 -10.36 5.78
C LEU A 155 -9.20 -9.17 6.71
N SER A 156 -9.83 -9.40 7.85
CA SER A 156 -10.03 -8.37 8.89
C SER A 156 -8.70 -7.82 9.40
N GLY A 157 -7.68 -8.68 9.50
CA GLY A 157 -6.32 -8.34 9.90
C GLY A 157 -5.62 -7.36 8.96
N VAL A 158 -5.89 -7.45 7.65
CA VAL A 158 -5.38 -6.48 6.65
C VAL A 158 -5.79 -5.06 7.01
N TYR A 159 -7.08 -4.85 7.30
CA TYR A 159 -7.61 -3.54 7.69
C TYR A 159 -7.11 -3.10 9.07
N ARG A 160 -7.15 -4.00 10.05
CA ARG A 160 -6.74 -3.71 11.44
C ARG A 160 -5.30 -3.25 11.55
N THR A 161 -4.41 -3.80 10.73
CA THR A 161 -2.99 -3.48 10.71
C THR A 161 -2.58 -2.49 9.64
N ALA A 162 -3.50 -2.13 8.72
CA ALA A 162 -3.25 -1.31 7.55
C ALA A 162 -2.08 -1.85 6.69
N GLN A 163 -1.92 -3.17 6.60
CA GLN A 163 -0.84 -3.81 5.86
C GLN A 163 -1.28 -4.12 4.43
N VAL A 164 -1.47 -3.08 3.65
CA VAL A 164 -1.93 -3.16 2.25
C VAL A 164 -0.78 -3.00 1.23
N TYR A 165 0.46 -3.19 1.64
CA TYR A 165 1.64 -3.03 0.77
C TYR A 165 1.72 -4.16 -0.27
N PRO A 166 1.69 -3.88 -1.60
CA PRO A 166 1.80 -4.92 -2.64
C PRO A 166 3.08 -5.73 -2.56
N TRP A 167 4.22 -5.07 -2.27
CA TRP A 167 5.52 -5.71 -2.15
C TRP A 167 5.69 -6.60 -0.90
N LYS A 168 4.78 -6.49 0.07
CA LYS A 168 4.74 -7.39 1.24
C LYS A 168 4.08 -8.73 0.94
N HIS A 169 3.27 -8.81 -0.12
CA HIS A 169 2.45 -9.94 -0.50
C HIS A 169 2.95 -10.57 -1.80
N ILE A 170 3.40 -11.81 -1.75
CA ILE A 170 3.81 -12.58 -2.92
C ILE A 170 2.69 -13.56 -3.23
N PHE A 171 1.81 -13.19 -4.15
CA PHE A 171 0.69 -14.06 -4.56
C PHE A 171 1.08 -14.94 -5.74
N LYS A 172 0.37 -16.07 -5.90
CA LYS A 172 0.32 -16.75 -7.18
C LYS A 172 -0.05 -15.77 -8.28
N THR A 173 0.64 -15.81 -9.41
CA THR A 173 0.37 -14.91 -10.54
C THR A 173 -1.06 -15.03 -11.04
N SER A 174 -1.66 -16.23 -10.94
CA SER A 174 -3.07 -16.47 -11.26
C SER A 174 -4.05 -15.69 -10.38
N ILE A 175 -3.69 -15.38 -9.13
CA ILE A 175 -4.52 -14.56 -8.23
C ILE A 175 -4.41 -13.09 -8.61
N TRP A 176 -3.18 -12.58 -8.86
CA TRP A 176 -3.00 -11.23 -9.37
C TRP A 176 -3.82 -10.93 -10.64
N ARG A 177 -4.06 -11.94 -11.47
CA ARG A 177 -4.84 -11.81 -12.73
C ARG A 177 -6.35 -11.80 -12.55
N ARG A 178 -6.88 -11.96 -11.33
CA ARG A 178 -8.33 -11.98 -11.08
C ARG A 178 -8.94 -10.59 -11.01
N HIS A 179 -8.16 -9.59 -10.60
CA HIS A 179 -8.60 -8.20 -10.48
C HIS A 179 -7.60 -7.27 -11.15
N SER A 180 -8.09 -6.17 -11.70
CA SER A 180 -7.26 -5.08 -12.20
C SER A 180 -7.14 -3.99 -11.14
N HIS A 181 -6.03 -3.25 -11.18
CA HIS A 181 -5.88 -2.07 -10.34
C HIS A 181 -6.75 -0.90 -10.88
N PRO A 182 -7.31 -0.04 -10.03
CA PRO A 182 -8.08 1.12 -10.48
C PRO A 182 -7.13 2.18 -11.04
N TRP A 183 -7.07 2.29 -12.37
CA TRP A 183 -6.17 3.21 -13.08
C TRP A 183 -6.45 4.68 -12.79
N GLY A 184 -5.41 5.51 -12.90
CA GLY A 184 -5.50 6.94 -12.68
C GLY A 184 -5.68 7.34 -11.22
N ARG A 185 -5.45 6.41 -10.28
CA ARG A 185 -5.58 6.67 -8.83
C ARG A 185 -4.27 6.36 -8.10
N THR A 186 -4.03 7.14 -7.05
CA THR A 186 -3.13 6.79 -5.95
C THR A 186 -3.90 5.95 -4.92
N TYR A 187 -3.20 5.24 -4.03
CA TYR A 187 -3.78 4.31 -3.03
C TYR A 187 -4.52 3.12 -3.68
N GLU A 188 -4.01 2.65 -4.81
CA GLU A 188 -4.49 1.47 -5.52
C GLU A 188 -4.29 0.20 -4.68
N ASP A 189 -3.28 0.18 -3.83
CA ASP A 189 -2.96 -0.88 -2.87
C ASP A 189 -4.08 -1.06 -1.84
N VAL A 190 -4.58 0.03 -1.26
CA VAL A 190 -5.75 0.03 -0.36
C VAL A 190 -6.98 -0.52 -1.08
N SER A 191 -7.09 -0.23 -2.38
CA SER A 191 -8.23 -0.65 -3.21
C SER A 191 -8.16 -2.12 -3.64
N THR A 192 -7.00 -2.76 -3.64
CA THR A 192 -6.83 -4.07 -4.30
C THR A 192 -6.30 -5.17 -3.39
N ILE A 193 -5.38 -4.90 -2.46
CA ILE A 193 -4.83 -5.95 -1.58
C ILE A 193 -5.91 -6.72 -0.81
N PRO A 194 -6.96 -6.08 -0.23
CA PRO A 194 -8.04 -6.83 0.41
C PRO A 194 -8.77 -7.79 -0.54
N LEU A 195 -8.91 -7.43 -1.82
CA LEU A 195 -9.53 -8.29 -2.82
C LEU A 195 -8.66 -9.51 -3.11
N PHE A 196 -7.37 -9.30 -3.37
CA PHE A 196 -6.43 -10.41 -3.61
C PHE A 196 -6.33 -11.35 -2.42
N VAL A 197 -6.31 -10.82 -1.19
CA VAL A 197 -6.36 -11.65 0.03
C VAL A 197 -7.66 -12.46 0.11
N SER A 198 -8.79 -11.89 -0.29
CA SER A 198 -10.09 -12.58 -0.28
C SER A 198 -10.20 -13.69 -1.34
N GLU A 199 -9.28 -13.75 -2.31
CA GLU A 199 -9.20 -14.78 -3.35
C GLU A 199 -8.31 -15.95 -2.96
N CYS A 200 -7.53 -15.81 -1.88
CA CYS A 200 -6.60 -16.85 -1.41
C CYS A 200 -7.31 -17.87 -0.54
N THR A 201 -6.90 -19.13 -0.65
CA THR A 201 -7.33 -20.21 0.24
C THR A 201 -6.26 -20.56 1.26
N SER A 202 -5.00 -20.21 1.01
CA SER A 202 -3.87 -20.56 1.86
C SER A 202 -2.81 -19.46 1.91
N PHE A 203 -2.22 -19.30 3.08
CA PHE A 203 -1.23 -18.27 3.40
C PHE A 203 -0.03 -18.87 4.12
N PHE A 204 1.14 -18.33 3.85
CA PHE A 204 2.33 -18.60 4.65
C PHE A 204 2.96 -17.28 5.08
N TYR A 205 3.12 -17.08 6.39
CA TYR A 205 3.75 -15.87 6.92
C TYR A 205 5.20 -16.18 7.31
N LEU A 206 6.14 -15.56 6.61
CA LEU A 206 7.56 -15.57 6.90
C LEU A 206 7.93 -14.30 7.68
N PRO A 207 8.08 -14.35 9.02
CA PRO A 207 8.37 -13.18 9.87
C PRO A 207 9.85 -12.82 9.76
N LEU A 208 10.30 -12.55 8.55
CA LEU A 208 11.66 -12.17 8.21
C LEU A 208 11.62 -10.90 7.38
N ALA A 209 12.31 -9.85 7.82
CA ALA A 209 12.47 -8.67 7.02
C ALA A 209 13.29 -9.01 5.77
N LEU A 210 12.68 -8.90 4.60
CA LEU A 210 13.31 -9.21 3.32
C LEU A 210 13.56 -7.95 2.50
N ILE A 211 12.83 -6.87 2.77
CA ILE A 211 12.88 -5.59 2.05
C ILE A 211 13.34 -4.48 3.00
N GLN A 212 14.18 -3.60 2.49
CA GLN A 212 14.46 -2.28 3.04
C GLN A 212 13.52 -1.28 2.34
N TYR A 213 12.52 -0.80 3.09
CA TYR A 213 11.56 0.20 2.63
C TYR A 213 12.13 1.59 2.88
N ARG A 214 12.56 2.26 1.82
CA ARG A 214 13.25 3.55 1.90
C ARG A 214 12.33 4.69 2.30
N GLN A 215 12.80 5.46 3.29
CA GLN A 215 12.13 6.65 3.79
C GLN A 215 12.83 7.89 3.25
N ARG A 216 12.38 8.41 2.12
CA ARG A 216 12.96 9.58 1.46
C ARG A 216 12.02 10.78 1.40
N ASP A 217 12.57 11.97 1.20
CA ASP A 217 11.78 13.15 0.83
C ASP A 217 11.33 13.02 -0.64
N GLY A 218 10.13 13.53 -0.95
CA GLY A 218 9.53 13.41 -2.29
C GLY A 218 8.73 12.13 -2.53
N SER A 219 8.56 11.26 -1.54
CA SER A 219 7.60 10.15 -1.62
C SER A 219 6.19 10.65 -1.91
N ILE A 220 5.44 9.94 -2.78
CA ILE A 220 4.05 10.24 -3.16
C ILE A 220 3.16 10.39 -1.90
N MET A 221 3.41 9.60 -0.86
CA MET A 221 2.68 9.66 0.41
C MET A 221 2.84 10.99 1.16
N LYS A 222 3.92 11.74 0.91
CA LYS A 222 4.15 13.07 1.51
C LYS A 222 3.49 14.21 0.72
N ILE A 223 3.06 13.98 -0.51
CA ILE A 223 2.46 14.99 -1.38
C ILE A 223 0.96 15.10 -1.07
N LYS A 224 0.53 16.26 -0.56
CA LYS A 224 -0.87 16.55 -0.25
C LYS A 224 -1.51 17.36 -1.39
N SER A 225 -1.68 16.73 -2.55
CA SER A 225 -2.40 17.32 -3.70
C SER A 225 -3.91 17.12 -3.59
N TYR A 226 -4.68 17.81 -4.42
CA TYR A 226 -6.13 17.65 -4.54
C TYR A 226 -6.48 16.18 -4.87
N ASP A 227 -5.87 15.62 -5.89
CA ASP A 227 -6.13 14.24 -6.32
C ASP A 227 -5.78 13.23 -5.23
N ASN A 228 -4.61 13.40 -4.57
CA ASN A 228 -4.19 12.46 -3.53
C ASN A 228 -5.16 12.40 -2.35
N VAL A 229 -5.70 13.53 -1.88
CA VAL A 229 -6.66 13.51 -0.75
C VAL A 229 -8.03 12.96 -1.15
N ILE A 230 -8.46 13.19 -2.40
CA ILE A 230 -9.68 12.59 -2.94
C ILE A 230 -9.51 11.08 -3.11
N HIS A 231 -8.43 10.64 -3.73
CA HIS A 231 -8.14 9.23 -3.93
C HIS A 231 -8.01 8.48 -2.60
N LEU A 232 -7.37 9.10 -1.59
CA LEU A 232 -7.32 8.54 -0.24
C LEU A 232 -8.73 8.32 0.33
N SER A 233 -9.61 9.31 0.22
CA SER A 233 -10.98 9.21 0.74
C SER A 233 -11.83 8.17 0.00
N ALA A 234 -11.54 7.92 -1.28
CA ALA A 234 -12.29 7.02 -2.15
C ALA A 234 -11.67 5.62 -2.27
N SER A 235 -10.52 5.36 -1.63
CA SER A 235 -9.75 4.15 -1.88
C SER A 235 -10.49 2.85 -1.55
N LEU A 236 -11.41 2.85 -0.58
CA LEU A 236 -12.23 1.67 -0.26
C LEU A 236 -13.48 1.51 -1.12
N SER A 237 -13.83 2.49 -1.95
CA SER A 237 -15.08 2.42 -2.72
C SER A 237 -15.10 1.24 -3.70
N TYR A 238 -13.95 0.95 -4.32
CA TYR A 238 -13.80 -0.18 -5.22
C TYR A 238 -13.97 -1.52 -4.48
N VAL A 239 -13.25 -1.70 -3.37
CA VAL A 239 -13.36 -2.90 -2.52
C VAL A 239 -14.79 -3.10 -2.03
N THR A 240 -15.46 -2.01 -1.64
CA THR A 240 -16.85 -2.06 -1.14
C THR A 240 -17.82 -2.61 -2.18
N ASN A 241 -17.65 -2.23 -3.46
CA ASN A 241 -18.45 -2.77 -4.55
C ASN A 241 -18.19 -4.25 -4.74
N GLU A 242 -16.93 -4.62 -4.92
CA GLU A 242 -16.53 -6.02 -5.12
C GLU A 242 -17.04 -6.92 -3.98
N PHE A 243 -16.99 -6.45 -2.73
CA PHE A 243 -17.49 -7.21 -1.59
C PHE A 243 -19.01 -7.34 -1.59
N LYS A 244 -19.75 -6.28 -2.00
CA LYS A 244 -21.22 -6.36 -2.13
C LYS A 244 -21.63 -7.33 -3.23
N ASP A 245 -20.84 -7.45 -4.29
CA ASP A 245 -21.09 -8.39 -5.38
C ASP A 245 -20.67 -9.83 -5.00
N LYS A 246 -19.56 -9.98 -4.26
CA LYS A 246 -19.01 -11.28 -3.87
C LYS A 246 -19.79 -11.96 -2.73
N TYR A 247 -20.25 -11.20 -1.75
CA TYR A 247 -20.88 -11.72 -0.54
C TYR A 247 -22.39 -11.44 -0.53
N THR A 248 -23.21 -12.47 -0.40
CA THR A 248 -24.64 -12.29 -0.10
C THR A 248 -24.83 -11.52 1.21
N GLN A 249 -23.95 -11.80 2.20
CA GLN A 249 -23.84 -11.05 3.45
C GLN A 249 -22.37 -10.96 3.82
N ILE A 250 -21.82 -9.74 3.89
CA ILE A 250 -20.43 -9.51 4.30
C ILE A 250 -20.26 -9.93 5.76
N PRO A 251 -19.29 -10.79 6.09
CA PRO A 251 -19.04 -11.21 7.48
C PRO A 251 -18.83 -10.01 8.42
N GLU A 252 -19.41 -10.10 9.61
CA GLU A 252 -19.46 -8.97 10.56
C GLU A 252 -18.09 -8.44 10.94
N CYS A 253 -17.11 -9.32 11.14
CA CYS A 253 -15.73 -8.92 11.46
C CYS A 253 -15.06 -8.16 10.32
N ILE A 254 -15.29 -8.58 9.06
CA ILE A 254 -14.79 -7.87 7.87
C ILE A 254 -15.46 -6.50 7.76
N ALA A 255 -16.80 -6.45 7.84
CA ALA A 255 -17.56 -5.22 7.74
C ALA A 255 -17.13 -4.19 8.81
N LEU A 256 -16.85 -4.66 10.02
CA LEU A 256 -16.42 -3.82 11.13
C LEU A 256 -15.02 -3.24 10.90
N GLU A 257 -14.02 -4.08 10.65
CA GLU A 257 -12.62 -3.60 10.49
C GLU A 257 -12.46 -2.77 9.21
N HIS A 258 -13.16 -3.12 8.13
CA HIS A 258 -13.28 -2.29 6.93
C HIS A 258 -13.82 -0.90 7.26
N SER A 259 -14.91 -0.80 8.02
CA SER A 259 -15.52 0.48 8.38
C SER A 259 -14.66 1.28 9.37
N ILE A 260 -13.93 0.63 10.26
CA ILE A 260 -12.94 1.29 11.12
C ILE A 260 -11.82 1.88 10.26
N PHE A 261 -11.31 1.12 9.30
CA PHE A 261 -10.28 1.61 8.39
C PHE A 261 -10.80 2.76 7.52
N ASN A 262 -12.03 2.68 7.03
CA ASN A 262 -12.70 3.77 6.33
C ASN A 262 -12.78 5.07 7.18
N LEU A 263 -13.06 4.93 8.48
CA LEU A 263 -13.04 6.05 9.42
C LEU A 263 -11.65 6.69 9.52
N TYR A 264 -10.58 5.89 9.54
CA TYR A 264 -9.20 6.39 9.48
C TYR A 264 -8.95 7.17 8.19
N LEU A 265 -9.32 6.61 7.03
CA LEU A 265 -9.12 7.25 5.73
C LEU A 265 -9.86 8.59 5.63
N PHE A 266 -11.13 8.65 6.05
CA PHE A 266 -11.89 9.89 6.14
C PHE A 266 -11.18 10.93 7.03
N THR A 267 -10.74 10.50 8.21
CA THR A 267 -10.06 11.38 9.17
C THR A 267 -8.72 11.88 8.64
N TRP A 268 -7.98 11.03 7.90
CA TRP A 268 -6.72 11.41 7.27
C TRP A 268 -6.95 12.36 6.10
N ALA A 269 -7.91 12.10 5.22
CA ALA A 269 -8.24 12.99 4.11
C ALA A 269 -8.61 14.39 4.61
N CYS A 270 -9.47 14.50 5.65
CA CYS A 270 -9.78 15.76 6.31
C CYS A 270 -8.53 16.43 6.91
N GLY A 271 -7.68 15.67 7.57
CA GLY A 271 -6.45 16.18 8.20
C GLY A 271 -5.41 16.65 7.18
N ASP A 272 -5.23 15.88 6.12
CA ASP A 272 -4.26 16.15 5.06
C ASP A 272 -4.65 17.38 4.23
N SER A 273 -5.95 17.57 3.95
CA SER A 273 -6.43 18.75 3.26
C SER A 273 -6.18 20.05 4.03
N LEU A 274 -6.10 19.99 5.37
CA LEU A 274 -5.71 21.15 6.19
C LEU A 274 -4.22 21.49 6.06
N SER A 275 -3.38 20.61 5.53
CA SER A 275 -1.94 20.84 5.42
C SER A 275 -1.52 21.63 4.18
N ASN A 276 -2.41 21.78 3.20
CA ASN A 276 -2.16 22.47 1.94
C ASN A 276 -3.13 23.65 1.76
N SER A 277 -2.62 24.88 1.67
CA SER A 277 -3.43 26.12 1.51
C SER A 277 -4.19 26.20 0.20
N ARG A 278 -3.79 25.41 -0.81
CA ARG A 278 -4.47 25.38 -2.11
C ARG A 278 -5.73 24.51 -2.08
N LEU A 279 -5.95 23.74 -1.01
CA LEU A 279 -7.08 22.83 -0.86
C LEU A 279 -8.20 23.52 -0.06
N ASN A 280 -9.37 23.68 -0.67
CA ASN A 280 -10.51 24.29 0.00
C ASN A 280 -11.38 23.21 0.69
N PRO A 281 -11.50 23.21 2.03
CA PRO A 281 -12.31 22.23 2.73
C PRO A 281 -13.79 22.23 2.35
N ARG A 282 -14.34 23.37 1.91
CA ARG A 282 -15.76 23.47 1.52
C ARG A 282 -16.06 22.65 0.27
N ASP A 283 -15.08 22.57 -0.65
CA ASP A 283 -15.22 21.81 -1.89
C ASP A 283 -14.95 20.32 -1.66
N LEU A 284 -14.02 20.00 -0.75
CA LEU A 284 -13.56 18.63 -0.48
C LEU A 284 -14.45 17.85 0.49
N TYR A 285 -14.99 18.50 1.51
CA TYR A 285 -15.75 17.82 2.56
C TYR A 285 -16.97 17.04 2.04
N PRO A 286 -17.80 17.59 1.12
CA PRO A 286 -18.90 16.83 0.53
C PRO A 286 -18.45 15.54 -0.17
N ILE A 287 -17.25 15.54 -0.78
CA ILE A 287 -16.66 14.37 -1.43
C ILE A 287 -16.24 13.36 -0.37
N PHE A 288 -15.52 13.80 0.66
CA PHE A 288 -15.04 12.92 1.72
C PHE A 288 -16.16 12.25 2.49
N ILE A 289 -17.21 13.00 2.85
CA ILE A 289 -18.35 12.46 3.60
C ILE A 289 -19.17 11.47 2.76
N ASN A 290 -19.34 11.75 1.46
CA ASN A 290 -20.00 10.83 0.54
C ASN A 290 -19.22 9.53 0.39
N ASN A 291 -17.90 9.60 0.18
CA ASN A 291 -17.04 8.43 0.11
C ASN A 291 -17.07 7.61 1.40
N PHE A 292 -17.05 8.30 2.56
CA PHE A 292 -17.17 7.65 3.87
C PHE A 292 -18.49 6.88 3.99
N HIS A 293 -19.63 7.51 3.71
CA HIS A 293 -20.95 6.85 3.79
C HIS A 293 -21.08 5.69 2.81
N TYR A 294 -20.56 5.88 1.58
CA TYR A 294 -20.60 4.83 0.56
C TYR A 294 -19.85 3.56 0.99
N SER A 295 -18.69 3.73 1.57
CA SER A 295 -17.79 2.63 1.98
C SER A 295 -18.01 2.16 3.41
N ASN A 296 -18.86 2.82 4.21
CA ASN A 296 -19.16 2.40 5.57
C ASN A 296 -20.18 1.23 5.57
N LEU A 297 -19.82 0.13 6.21
CA LEU A 297 -20.59 -1.12 6.22
C LEU A 297 -21.29 -1.40 7.57
N VAL A 298 -21.05 -0.57 8.60
CA VAL A 298 -21.67 -0.73 9.91
C VAL A 298 -22.22 0.60 10.44
N SER A 299 -23.09 0.56 11.46
CA SER A 299 -23.64 1.77 12.06
C SER A 299 -22.57 2.61 12.79
N ILE A 300 -22.76 3.94 12.85
CA ILE A 300 -21.89 4.85 13.59
C ILE A 300 -21.82 4.50 15.07
N ASP A 301 -22.92 4.02 15.67
CA ASP A 301 -22.96 3.59 17.07
C ASP A 301 -22.05 2.37 17.32
N LYS A 302 -22.02 1.44 16.36
CA LYS A 302 -21.08 0.30 16.41
C LYS A 302 -19.64 0.77 16.30
N LEU A 303 -19.32 1.67 15.37
CA LEU A 303 -17.99 2.30 15.27
C LEU A 303 -17.59 2.99 16.57
N LYS A 304 -18.49 3.76 17.19
CA LYS A 304 -18.24 4.45 18.46
C LYS A 304 -17.86 3.47 19.58
N LYS A 305 -18.54 2.33 19.65
CA LYS A 305 -18.26 1.29 20.64
C LYS A 305 -16.86 0.72 20.49
N GLU A 306 -16.46 0.41 19.26
CA GLU A 306 -15.17 -0.22 18.95
C GLU A 306 -14.01 0.77 19.01
N MET A 307 -14.24 2.04 18.66
CA MET A 307 -13.23 3.10 18.70
C MET A 307 -12.89 3.59 20.13
N LYS A 308 -13.42 2.97 21.18
CA LYS A 308 -12.99 3.19 22.58
C LYS A 308 -11.49 2.93 22.76
N ARG A 309 -10.92 2.03 21.95
CA ARG A 309 -9.49 1.70 21.90
C ARG A 309 -8.61 2.81 21.31
N ASP A 310 -9.16 3.65 20.41
CA ASP A 310 -8.46 4.80 19.81
C ASP A 310 -9.29 6.09 19.96
N LYS A 311 -9.32 6.60 21.20
CA LYS A 311 -10.04 7.82 21.54
C LYS A 311 -9.56 9.05 20.77
N LYS A 312 -8.29 9.08 20.37
CA LYS A 312 -7.71 10.23 19.63
C LYS A 312 -8.30 10.34 18.23
N THR A 313 -8.31 9.24 17.50
CA THR A 313 -8.92 9.22 16.14
C THR A 313 -10.42 9.39 16.21
N TRP A 314 -11.10 8.75 17.20
CA TRP A 314 -12.53 8.95 17.38
C TRP A 314 -12.91 10.42 17.63
N ARG A 315 -12.14 11.16 18.45
CA ARG A 315 -12.39 12.59 18.69
C ARG A 315 -12.20 13.43 17.42
N LYS A 316 -11.17 13.14 16.60
CA LYS A 316 -10.98 13.82 15.31
C LYS A 316 -12.14 13.51 14.35
N PHE A 317 -12.53 12.25 14.26
CA PHE A 317 -13.68 11.83 13.47
C PHE A 317 -14.94 12.57 13.92
N THR A 318 -15.27 12.56 15.22
CA THR A 318 -16.43 13.26 15.77
C THR A 318 -16.41 14.75 15.42
N LEU A 319 -15.25 15.39 15.51
CA LEU A 319 -15.11 16.81 15.17
C LEU A 319 -15.40 17.07 13.69
N PHE A 320 -14.81 16.29 12.79
CA PHE A 320 -15.01 16.49 11.34
C PHE A 320 -16.39 16.04 10.88
N TYR A 321 -16.92 14.96 11.43
CA TYR A 321 -18.18 14.36 11.01
C TYR A 321 -19.42 15.14 11.50
N TYR A 322 -19.48 15.45 12.79
CA TYR A 322 -20.64 16.12 13.40
C TYR A 322 -20.52 17.64 13.39
N PHE A 323 -19.33 18.19 13.31
CA PHE A 323 -19.06 19.62 13.40
C PHE A 323 -18.19 20.10 12.22
N PRO A 324 -18.64 19.98 10.95
CA PRO A 324 -17.85 20.39 9.79
C PRO A 324 -17.45 21.86 9.83
N SER A 325 -18.22 22.73 10.49
CA SER A 325 -17.86 24.14 10.72
C SER A 325 -16.54 24.28 11.51
N SER A 326 -16.24 23.36 12.42
CA SER A 326 -14.97 23.34 13.17
C SER A 326 -13.79 22.98 12.26
N TYR A 327 -14.01 22.12 11.27
CA TYR A 327 -13.03 21.79 10.24
C TYR A 327 -12.73 22.99 9.36
N TYR A 328 -13.77 23.74 8.90
CA TYR A 328 -13.61 24.96 8.13
C TYR A 328 -12.92 26.07 8.95
N LEU A 329 -13.28 26.22 10.22
CA LEU A 329 -12.64 27.18 11.13
C LEU A 329 -11.15 26.82 11.34
N ALA A 330 -10.82 25.55 11.55
CA ALA A 330 -9.42 25.12 11.70
C ALA A 330 -8.58 25.45 10.46
N PHE A 331 -9.15 25.29 9.27
CA PHE A 331 -8.51 25.68 8.01
C PHE A 331 -8.30 27.20 7.96
N TYR A 332 -9.35 27.98 8.21
CA TYR A 332 -9.29 29.45 8.21
C TYR A 332 -8.23 29.99 9.17
N LEU A 333 -8.24 29.51 10.42
CA LEU A 333 -7.26 29.91 11.44
C LEU A 333 -5.82 29.52 11.06
N ARG A 334 -5.63 28.39 10.44
CA ARG A 334 -4.31 27.95 10.00
C ARG A 334 -3.72 28.85 8.92
N HIS A 335 -4.53 29.27 7.96
CA HIS A 335 -4.07 30.02 6.78
C HIS A 335 -4.05 31.54 6.97
N HIS A 336 -4.97 32.08 7.77
CA HIS A 336 -5.06 33.54 7.99
C HIS A 336 -4.36 33.98 9.29
N PHE A 337 -4.24 33.09 10.28
CA PHE A 337 -3.65 33.37 11.59
C PHE A 337 -2.67 32.27 12.03
N ASN A 338 -1.64 32.05 11.23
CA ASN A 338 -0.67 30.96 11.46
C ASN A 338 -0.09 30.95 12.89
N THR A 339 0.15 32.12 13.50
CA THR A 339 0.64 32.24 14.88
C THR A 339 -0.40 31.76 15.89
N VAL A 340 -1.66 32.15 15.73
CA VAL A 340 -2.77 31.73 16.59
C VAL A 340 -3.01 30.22 16.45
N TYR A 341 -2.97 29.72 15.24
CA TYR A 341 -3.10 28.28 14.99
C TYR A 341 -1.98 27.46 15.65
N LYS A 342 -0.73 27.92 15.57
CA LYS A 342 0.42 27.29 16.26
C LYS A 342 0.23 27.31 17.76
N LEU A 343 -0.30 28.39 18.35
CA LEU A 343 -0.59 28.50 19.77
C LEU A 343 -1.70 27.51 20.19
N LEU A 344 -2.80 27.46 19.46
CA LEU A 344 -3.91 26.54 19.71
C LEU A 344 -3.45 25.07 19.60
N ASN A 345 -2.57 24.75 18.67
CA ASN A 345 -1.99 23.42 18.56
C ASN A 345 -1.06 23.05 19.74
N LYS A 346 -0.30 24.02 20.26
CA LYS A 346 0.50 23.83 21.50
C LYS A 346 -0.40 23.55 22.69
N LEU A 347 -1.46 24.35 22.88
CA LEU A 347 -2.44 24.15 23.95
C LEU A 347 -3.16 22.81 23.83
N ARG A 348 -3.56 22.43 22.62
CA ARG A 348 -4.15 21.13 22.33
C ARG A 348 -3.22 19.97 22.72
N ASN A 349 -1.95 20.04 22.32
CA ASN A 349 -0.97 18.99 22.63
C ASN A 349 -0.63 18.94 24.13
N PHE A 350 -0.78 20.04 24.85
CA PHE A 350 -0.67 20.08 26.32
C PHE A 350 -1.85 19.38 27.00
N VAL A 351 -3.08 19.69 26.59
CA VAL A 351 -4.32 19.06 27.10
C VAL A 351 -4.41 17.56 26.81
N TYR A 352 -3.71 17.05 25.78
CA TYR A 352 -3.70 15.64 25.44
C TYR A 352 -2.54 14.84 26.08
N LYS A 353 -1.63 15.52 26.79
CA LYS A 353 -0.53 14.87 27.55
C LYS A 353 -0.84 14.71 29.03
N THR A 354 -1.88 15.37 29.52
CA THR A 354 -2.48 15.18 30.85
C THR A 354 -3.76 14.31 30.71
#